data_7d6fb2cc03a1ede097e31c4e31f2a0f2
#
_entry.id   7d6fb2cc03a1ede097e31c4e31f2a0f2
#
_cell.length_a   1.000
_cell.length_b   1.000
_cell.length_c   1.000
_cell.angle_alpha   90.00
_cell.angle_beta   90.00
_cell.angle_gamma   90.00
#
_symmetry.space_group_name_H-M   'P 1'
#
loop_
_entity.id
_entity.type
_entity.pdbx_description
1 polymer ?
#
loop_
_entity_poly.entity_id
_entity_poly.type
_entity_poly.pdbx_seq_one_letter_code
_entity_poly.pdbx_strand_id
1 'polypeptide(L)'
;ENNAYDIQMELRRTHPELDLVVLIGSVRDRERVMQVFDRYRPDLVCHAAAHKHVPLMETSPFEAIKNNVFGTYNVAQAADRFGTQRFILISTDKAVNPTNVMGASKRLCEMIVQMINDRSATEYVAVRFGNVLGSAGSVIPLFRKQIRSGGPVTVTDKRVILSLIHISE
;
A
#
# COMPACT_ATOMS: atom_id res chain seq x y z
N GLU A 1 7.94 11.34 -0.60
CA GLU A 1 9.27 11.79 -1.04
C GLU A 1 10.34 11.24 -0.12
N ASN A 2 10.34 11.60 1.17
CA ASN A 2 11.39 11.20 2.13
C ASN A 2 11.57 9.68 2.21
N ASN A 3 10.49 8.92 2.36
CA ASN A 3 10.57 7.46 2.40
C ASN A 3 11.16 6.86 1.12
N ALA A 4 10.88 7.45 -0.05
CA ALA A 4 11.46 6.98 -1.31
C ALA A 4 12.97 7.24 -1.36
N TYR A 5 13.42 8.36 -0.81
CA TYR A 5 14.84 8.66 -0.70
C TYR A 5 15.57 7.68 0.24
N ASP A 6 14.99 7.42 1.42
CA ASP A 6 15.57 6.48 2.38
C ASP A 6 15.70 5.06 1.79
N ILE A 7 14.65 4.58 1.12
CA ILE A 7 14.65 3.29 0.41
C ILE A 7 15.72 3.29 -0.71
N GLN A 8 15.84 4.37 -1.48
CA GLN A 8 16.85 4.49 -2.52
C GLN A 8 18.26 4.37 -1.95
N MET A 9 18.54 5.07 -0.85
CA MET A 9 19.85 5.03 -0.21
C MET A 9 20.17 3.66 0.36
N GLU A 10 19.19 3.00 0.97
CA GLU A 10 19.33 1.64 1.47
C GLU A 10 19.61 0.64 0.34
N LEU A 11 18.81 0.63 -0.71
CA LEU A 11 18.98 -0.28 -1.85
C LEU A 11 20.31 -0.07 -2.57
N ARG A 12 20.74 1.18 -2.78
CA ARG A 12 22.05 1.45 -3.38
C ARG A 12 23.22 0.94 -2.53
N ARG A 13 23.06 0.92 -1.23
CA ARG A 13 24.07 0.42 -0.30
C ARG A 13 24.10 -1.11 -0.23
N THR A 14 22.92 -1.75 -0.20
CA THR A 14 22.79 -3.21 -0.02
C THR A 14 22.83 -3.98 -1.34
N HIS A 15 22.40 -3.34 -2.42
CA HIS A 15 22.27 -3.93 -3.76
C HIS A 15 22.78 -2.94 -4.84
N PRO A 16 24.08 -2.63 -4.87
CA PRO A 16 24.65 -1.65 -5.80
C PRO A 16 24.54 -2.08 -7.28
N GLU A 17 24.30 -3.36 -7.54
CA GLU A 17 24.13 -3.93 -8.86
C GLU A 17 22.75 -3.66 -9.49
N LEU A 18 21.77 -3.19 -8.70
CA LEU A 18 20.42 -2.90 -9.19
C LEU A 18 20.40 -1.66 -10.09
N ASP A 19 19.81 -1.79 -11.28
CA ASP A 19 19.43 -0.62 -12.10
C ASP A 19 18.18 0.03 -11.52
N LEU A 20 18.39 0.84 -10.50
CA LEU A 20 17.33 1.45 -9.69
C LEU A 20 16.93 2.82 -10.21
N VAL A 21 15.70 2.94 -10.69
CA VAL A 21 15.07 4.21 -11.09
C VAL A 21 14.02 4.63 -10.05
N VAL A 22 14.22 5.79 -9.42
CA VAL A 22 13.26 6.36 -8.47
C VAL A 22 12.46 7.46 -9.15
N LEU A 23 11.14 7.33 -9.13
CA LEU A 23 10.22 8.27 -9.75
C LEU A 23 9.29 8.88 -8.69
N ILE A 24 9.06 10.17 -8.79
CA ILE A 24 8.05 10.87 -7.99
C ILE A 24 6.77 11.00 -8.80
N GLY A 25 5.66 10.67 -8.16
CA GLY A 25 4.34 10.75 -8.76
C GLY A 25 3.25 10.32 -7.79
N SER A 26 2.00 10.54 -8.17
CA SER A 26 0.83 10.08 -7.45
C SER A 26 0.07 9.05 -8.28
N VAL A 27 -0.37 7.96 -7.66
CA VAL A 27 -1.26 6.98 -8.33
C VAL A 27 -2.61 7.58 -8.73
N ARG A 28 -2.97 8.74 -8.19
CA ARG A 28 -4.17 9.50 -8.55
C ARG A 28 -4.02 10.19 -9.92
N ASP A 29 -2.79 10.46 -10.33
CA ASP A 29 -2.47 11.05 -11.62
C ASP A 29 -2.38 9.95 -12.69
N ARG A 30 -3.50 9.77 -13.38
CA ARG A 30 -3.64 8.74 -14.42
C ARG A 30 -2.65 8.93 -15.55
N GLU A 31 -2.42 10.17 -15.99
CA GLU A 31 -1.51 10.45 -17.10
C GLU A 31 -0.08 10.11 -16.74
N ARG A 32 0.35 10.51 -15.54
CA ARG A 32 1.67 10.16 -15.01
C ARG A 32 1.87 8.65 -14.89
N VAL A 33 0.87 7.94 -14.38
CA VAL A 33 0.92 6.47 -14.30
C VAL A 33 1.06 5.85 -15.68
N MET A 34 0.25 6.28 -16.66
CA MET A 34 0.34 5.77 -18.04
C MET A 34 1.71 6.05 -18.68
N GLN A 35 2.29 7.24 -18.49
CA GLN A 35 3.63 7.59 -19.00
C GLN A 35 4.72 6.69 -18.41
N VAL A 36 4.65 6.39 -17.11
CA VAL A 36 5.61 5.49 -16.44
C VAL A 36 5.52 4.08 -17.02
N PHE A 37 4.33 3.53 -17.14
CA PHE A 37 4.12 2.19 -17.70
C PHE A 37 4.49 2.09 -19.17
N ASP A 38 4.20 3.13 -19.96
CA ASP A 38 4.61 3.16 -21.37
C ASP A 38 6.13 3.14 -21.54
N ARG A 39 6.83 3.91 -20.71
CA ARG A 39 8.28 4.01 -20.76
C ARG A 39 9.00 2.76 -20.27
N TYR A 40 8.56 2.19 -19.15
CA TYR A 40 9.32 1.15 -18.43
C TYR A 40 8.78 -0.27 -18.64
N ARG A 41 7.53 -0.42 -19.12
CA ARG A 41 6.89 -1.72 -19.42
C ARG A 41 7.16 -2.78 -18.34
N PRO A 42 6.79 -2.56 -17.07
CA PRO A 42 7.13 -3.47 -16.00
C PRO A 42 6.48 -4.84 -16.17
N ASP A 43 7.26 -5.91 -16.01
CA ASP A 43 6.75 -7.29 -16.00
C ASP A 43 5.99 -7.62 -14.71
N LEU A 44 6.41 -7.03 -13.60
CA LEU A 44 5.82 -7.21 -12.27
C LEU A 44 5.50 -5.86 -11.63
N VAL A 45 4.30 -5.75 -11.08
CA VAL A 45 3.85 -4.58 -10.31
C VAL A 45 3.46 -4.98 -8.90
N CYS A 46 4.11 -4.39 -7.89
CA CYS A 46 3.70 -4.47 -6.49
C CYS A 46 3.04 -3.15 -6.09
N HIS A 47 1.71 -3.13 -6.03
CA HIS A 47 0.94 -1.93 -5.72
C HIS A 47 0.63 -1.83 -4.23
N ALA A 48 1.41 -1.02 -3.52
CA ALA A 48 1.28 -0.77 -2.08
C ALA A 48 0.80 0.66 -1.73
N ALA A 49 0.55 1.50 -2.74
CA ALA A 49 0.13 2.88 -2.51
C ALA A 49 -1.28 2.94 -1.91
N ALA A 50 -1.38 3.39 -0.65
CA ALA A 50 -2.66 3.54 0.04
C ALA A 50 -2.57 4.52 1.23
N HIS A 51 -3.67 5.19 1.53
CA HIS A 51 -3.91 5.81 2.83
C HIS A 51 -4.40 4.74 3.80
N LYS A 52 -3.65 4.47 4.87
CA LYS A 52 -3.88 3.33 5.77
C LYS A 52 -4.38 3.69 7.18
N HIS A 53 -4.26 4.95 7.59
CA HIS A 53 -4.64 5.36 8.94
C HIS A 53 -6.15 5.41 9.09
N VAL A 54 -6.73 4.46 9.84
CA VAL A 54 -8.17 4.33 10.01
C VAL A 54 -8.82 5.61 10.52
N PRO A 55 -8.39 6.23 11.64
CA PRO A 55 -9.03 7.45 12.14
C PRO A 55 -9.02 8.62 11.13
N LEU A 56 -7.92 8.79 10.37
CA LEU A 56 -7.84 9.84 9.37
C LEU A 56 -8.75 9.59 8.17
N MET A 57 -8.97 8.33 7.82
CA MET A 57 -9.87 7.99 6.72
C MET A 57 -11.34 8.11 7.10
N GLU A 58 -11.69 7.94 8.37
CA GLU A 58 -13.04 8.23 8.86
C GLU A 58 -13.37 9.73 8.74
N THR A 59 -12.41 10.61 9.00
CA THR A 59 -12.58 12.06 8.85
C THR A 59 -12.43 12.55 7.41
N SER A 60 -11.81 11.78 6.54
CA SER A 60 -11.52 12.16 5.14
C SER A 60 -11.83 11.02 4.16
N PRO A 61 -13.09 10.53 4.10
CA PRO A 61 -13.43 9.34 3.32
C PRO A 61 -13.21 9.51 1.82
N PHE A 62 -13.43 10.71 1.29
CA PHE A 62 -13.21 10.99 -0.13
C PHE A 62 -11.74 10.86 -0.54
N GLU A 63 -10.81 11.17 0.36
CA GLU A 63 -9.38 11.01 0.07
C GLU A 63 -8.98 9.51 0.06
N ALA A 64 -9.61 8.67 0.90
CA ALA A 64 -9.46 7.23 0.81
C ALA A 64 -9.95 6.69 -0.55
N ILE A 65 -11.10 7.13 -1.01
CA ILE A 65 -11.65 6.72 -2.32
C ILE A 65 -10.73 7.18 -3.46
N LYS A 66 -10.35 8.45 -3.49
CA LYS A 66 -9.49 8.99 -4.55
C LYS A 66 -8.13 8.30 -4.61
N ASN A 67 -7.49 8.10 -3.47
CA ASN A 67 -6.14 7.54 -3.44
C ASN A 67 -6.16 6.00 -3.55
N ASN A 68 -6.96 5.33 -2.73
CA ASN A 68 -6.94 3.88 -2.68
C ASN A 68 -7.68 3.28 -3.87
N VAL A 69 -8.92 3.69 -4.11
CA VAL A 69 -9.79 3.07 -5.12
C VAL A 69 -9.40 3.53 -6.53
N PHE A 70 -9.46 4.83 -6.80
CA PHE A 70 -9.10 5.34 -8.14
C PHE A 70 -7.61 5.18 -8.43
N GLY A 71 -6.73 5.33 -7.42
CA GLY A 71 -5.31 5.06 -7.57
C GLY A 71 -5.04 3.60 -7.98
N THR A 72 -5.66 2.62 -7.31
CA THR A 72 -5.56 1.22 -7.69
C THR A 72 -6.10 0.97 -9.10
N TYR A 73 -7.25 1.55 -9.44
CA TYR A 73 -7.85 1.43 -10.77
C TYR A 73 -6.92 1.96 -11.87
N ASN A 74 -6.31 3.14 -11.68
CA ASN A 74 -5.36 3.72 -12.63
C ASN A 74 -4.15 2.82 -12.87
N VAL A 75 -3.54 2.31 -11.79
CA VAL A 75 -2.36 1.46 -11.90
C VAL A 75 -2.69 0.09 -12.50
N ALA A 76 -3.84 -0.50 -12.11
CA ALA A 76 -4.29 -1.77 -12.67
C ALA A 76 -4.64 -1.65 -14.17
N GLN A 77 -5.31 -0.57 -14.58
CA GLN A 77 -5.56 -0.30 -16.01
C GLN A 77 -4.27 -0.10 -16.82
N ALA A 78 -3.26 0.55 -16.23
CA ALA A 78 -1.99 0.71 -16.91
C ALA A 78 -1.27 -0.65 -17.05
N ALA A 79 -1.31 -1.49 -16.02
CA ALA A 79 -0.75 -2.84 -16.07
C ALA A 79 -1.39 -3.68 -17.18
N ASP A 80 -2.71 -3.69 -17.28
CA ASP A 80 -3.46 -4.36 -18.34
C ASP A 80 -3.07 -3.82 -19.74
N ARG A 81 -3.13 -2.50 -19.91
CA ARG A 81 -2.87 -1.83 -21.19
C ARG A 81 -1.47 -2.08 -21.72
N PHE A 82 -0.48 -2.13 -20.84
CA PHE A 82 0.94 -2.22 -21.21
C PHE A 82 1.53 -3.62 -21.07
N GLY A 83 0.68 -4.64 -20.84
CA GLY A 83 1.05 -6.04 -20.91
C GLY A 83 1.92 -6.50 -19.74
N THR A 84 1.73 -5.94 -18.55
CA THR A 84 2.35 -6.44 -17.31
C THR A 84 2.00 -7.92 -17.13
N GLN A 85 2.96 -8.76 -16.80
CA GLN A 85 2.71 -10.20 -16.61
C GLN A 85 1.95 -10.45 -15.30
N ARG A 86 2.36 -9.79 -14.21
CA ARG A 86 1.75 -9.98 -12.88
C ARG A 86 1.58 -8.68 -12.11
N PHE A 87 0.38 -8.51 -11.54
CA PHE A 87 0.02 -7.40 -10.68
C PHE A 87 -0.33 -7.88 -9.28
N ILE A 88 0.38 -7.41 -8.26
CA ILE A 88 0.18 -7.78 -6.85
C ILE A 88 -0.37 -6.57 -6.10
N LEU A 89 -1.63 -6.67 -5.66
CA LEU A 89 -2.24 -5.69 -4.76
C LEU A 89 -1.89 -6.02 -3.31
N ILE A 90 -1.22 -5.11 -2.63
CA ILE A 90 -1.03 -5.19 -1.19
C ILE A 90 -2.31 -4.75 -0.49
N SER A 91 -3.02 -5.72 0.11
CA SER A 91 -4.27 -5.51 0.84
C SER A 91 -4.08 -5.70 2.35
N THR A 92 -5.17 -5.87 3.09
CA THR A 92 -5.18 -5.93 4.55
C THR A 92 -6.26 -6.89 5.06
N ASP A 93 -6.07 -7.43 6.26
CA ASP A 93 -7.09 -8.15 7.03
C ASP A 93 -8.38 -7.33 7.21
N LYS A 94 -8.27 -6.01 7.30
CA LYS A 94 -9.39 -5.07 7.47
C LYS A 94 -10.30 -4.95 6.25
N ALA A 95 -9.91 -5.51 5.10
CA ALA A 95 -10.75 -5.67 3.92
C ALA A 95 -11.73 -6.86 4.01
N VAL A 96 -11.56 -7.72 5.04
CA VAL A 96 -12.50 -8.81 5.34
C VAL A 96 -13.61 -8.26 6.23
N ASN A 97 -14.86 -8.27 5.75
CA ASN A 97 -16.00 -7.68 6.47
C ASN A 97 -15.69 -6.27 7.02
N PRO A 98 -15.41 -5.30 6.16
CA PRO A 98 -14.89 -4.00 6.59
C PRO A 98 -15.88 -3.24 7.46
N THR A 99 -15.42 -2.76 8.60
CA THR A 99 -16.19 -1.96 9.56
C THR A 99 -15.75 -0.48 9.59
N ASN A 100 -14.85 -0.10 8.69
CA ASN A 100 -14.31 1.25 8.59
C ASN A 100 -14.01 1.63 7.13
N VAL A 101 -13.91 2.93 6.87
CA VAL A 101 -13.69 3.50 5.52
C VAL A 101 -12.42 2.96 4.87
N MET A 102 -11.33 2.86 5.62
CA MET A 102 -10.06 2.36 5.07
C MET A 102 -10.20 0.90 4.60
N GLY A 103 -10.76 0.03 5.44
CA GLY A 103 -11.02 -1.37 5.09
C GLY A 103 -11.97 -1.50 3.90
N ALA A 104 -13.06 -0.71 3.88
CA ALA A 104 -14.00 -0.69 2.76
C ALA A 104 -13.33 -0.24 1.45
N SER A 105 -12.48 0.80 1.50
CA SER A 105 -11.73 1.24 0.31
C SER A 105 -10.78 0.16 -0.20
N LYS A 106 -10.11 -0.58 0.67
CA LYS A 106 -9.24 -1.71 0.28
C LYS A 106 -10.04 -2.88 -0.29
N ARG A 107 -11.22 -3.17 0.26
CA ARG A 107 -12.11 -4.17 -0.32
C ARG A 107 -12.55 -3.81 -1.74
N LEU A 108 -12.87 -2.54 -2.00
CA LEU A 108 -13.16 -2.06 -3.35
C LEU A 108 -11.94 -2.23 -4.28
N CYS A 109 -10.73 -1.99 -3.80
CA CYS A 109 -9.50 -2.24 -4.58
C CYS A 109 -9.39 -3.72 -5.00
N GLU A 110 -9.68 -4.66 -4.09
CA GLU A 110 -9.67 -6.09 -4.40
C GLU A 110 -10.71 -6.46 -5.45
N MET A 111 -11.91 -5.90 -5.35
CA MET A 111 -12.99 -6.13 -6.33
C MET A 111 -12.60 -5.59 -7.72
N ILE A 112 -11.95 -4.42 -7.79
CA ILE A 112 -11.43 -3.85 -9.04
C ILE A 112 -10.39 -4.78 -9.66
N VAL A 113 -9.45 -5.22 -8.88
CA VAL A 113 -8.36 -6.12 -9.33
C VAL A 113 -8.95 -7.44 -9.84
N GLN A 114 -9.90 -8.02 -9.12
CA GLN A 114 -10.59 -9.24 -9.56
C GLN A 114 -11.38 -9.01 -10.86
N MET A 115 -12.14 -7.92 -10.97
CA MET A 115 -12.90 -7.58 -12.17
C MET A 115 -12.01 -7.42 -13.41
N ILE A 116 -10.80 -6.86 -13.26
CA ILE A 116 -9.86 -6.71 -14.36
C ILE A 116 -9.24 -8.06 -14.70
N ASN A 117 -8.88 -8.88 -13.70
CA ASN A 117 -8.30 -10.21 -13.88
C ASN A 117 -9.15 -11.13 -14.77
N ASP A 118 -10.48 -11.05 -14.62
CA ASP A 118 -11.42 -11.91 -15.36
C ASP A 118 -11.37 -11.70 -16.90
N ARG A 119 -10.73 -10.61 -17.37
CA ARG A 119 -10.71 -10.22 -18.78
C ARG A 119 -9.33 -9.80 -19.29
N SER A 120 -8.32 -9.83 -18.46
CA SER A 120 -6.95 -9.41 -18.77
C SER A 120 -6.03 -10.60 -18.98
N ALA A 121 -5.00 -10.40 -19.79
CA ALA A 121 -3.87 -11.35 -19.89
C ALA A 121 -2.88 -11.21 -18.71
N THR A 122 -2.93 -10.09 -17.98
CA THR A 122 -2.16 -9.87 -16.74
C THR A 122 -2.75 -10.71 -15.62
N GLU A 123 -1.93 -11.43 -14.87
CA GLU A 123 -2.34 -12.13 -13.65
C GLU A 123 -2.44 -11.13 -12.50
N TYR A 124 -3.63 -10.98 -11.91
CA TYR A 124 -3.87 -10.09 -10.77
C TYR A 124 -4.07 -10.88 -9.49
N VAL A 125 -3.27 -10.55 -8.47
CA VAL A 125 -3.32 -11.19 -7.16
C VAL A 125 -3.50 -10.13 -6.08
N ALA A 126 -4.33 -10.38 -5.09
CA ALA A 126 -4.44 -9.58 -3.86
C ALA A 126 -3.87 -10.36 -2.68
N VAL A 127 -2.90 -9.77 -1.98
CA VAL A 127 -2.30 -10.35 -0.78
C VAL A 127 -2.81 -9.61 0.46
N ARG A 128 -3.40 -10.32 1.39
CA ARG A 128 -3.87 -9.79 2.68
C ARG A 128 -2.92 -10.20 3.79
N PHE A 129 -2.61 -9.27 4.68
CA PHE A 129 -1.92 -9.55 5.93
C PHE A 129 -2.41 -8.63 7.04
N GLY A 130 -2.15 -9.04 8.28
CA GLY A 130 -2.51 -8.29 9.47
C GLY A 130 -1.53 -7.17 9.80
N ASN A 131 -1.43 -6.82 11.09
CA ASN A 131 -0.52 -5.77 11.51
C ASN A 131 0.91 -6.31 11.58
N VAL A 132 1.80 -5.72 10.78
CA VAL A 132 3.21 -6.11 10.71
C VAL A 132 3.98 -5.47 11.86
N LEU A 133 4.71 -6.28 12.60
CA LEU A 133 5.54 -5.84 13.71
C LEU A 133 6.58 -4.81 13.24
N GLY A 134 6.66 -3.67 13.92
CA GLY A 134 7.67 -2.65 13.63
C GLY A 134 7.42 -1.80 12.37
N SER A 135 6.31 -2.01 11.66
CA SER A 135 5.99 -1.21 10.46
C SER A 135 5.87 0.29 10.76
N ALA A 136 6.27 1.14 9.78
CA ALA A 136 6.20 2.59 9.92
C ALA A 136 4.79 3.08 10.27
N GLY A 137 4.67 3.97 11.27
CA GLY A 137 3.39 4.48 11.77
C GLY A 137 2.54 3.46 12.52
N SER A 138 3.10 2.28 12.90
CA SER A 138 2.42 1.30 13.74
C SER A 138 2.60 1.59 15.23
N VAL A 139 1.85 0.86 16.06
CA VAL A 139 1.81 1.06 17.53
C VAL A 139 3.17 0.83 18.21
N ILE A 140 3.97 -0.12 17.75
CA ILE A 140 5.26 -0.44 18.40
C ILE A 140 6.28 0.69 18.30
N PRO A 141 6.57 1.28 17.13
CA PRO A 141 7.39 2.48 17.04
C PRO A 141 6.86 3.65 17.88
N LEU A 142 5.55 3.84 17.90
CA LEU A 142 4.91 4.87 18.72
C LEU A 142 5.17 4.66 20.20
N PHE A 143 4.93 3.45 20.73
CA PHE A 143 5.18 3.11 22.12
C PHE A 143 6.66 3.26 22.50
N ARG A 144 7.57 2.80 21.64
CA ARG A 144 9.02 3.01 21.86
C ARG A 144 9.37 4.49 21.98
N LYS A 145 8.80 5.33 21.13
CA LYS A 145 9.01 6.79 21.19
C LYS A 145 8.47 7.37 22.49
N GLN A 146 7.24 7.01 22.88
CA GLN A 146 6.60 7.49 24.11
C GLN A 146 7.39 7.07 25.36
N ILE A 147 7.82 5.81 25.43
CA ILE A 147 8.63 5.28 26.54
C ILE A 147 9.96 6.04 26.64
N ARG A 148 10.67 6.25 25.52
CA ARG A 148 11.92 7.02 25.51
C ARG A 148 11.74 8.46 25.97
N SER A 149 10.55 9.03 25.78
CA SER A 149 10.20 10.39 26.22
C SER A 149 9.67 10.44 27.67
N GLY A 150 9.74 9.34 28.43
CA GLY A 150 9.27 9.28 29.83
C GLY A 150 7.81 8.86 30.01
N GLY A 151 7.12 8.44 28.94
CA GLY A 151 5.73 8.03 28.97
C GLY A 151 4.73 9.21 29.14
N PRO A 152 3.45 8.95 29.38
CA PRO A 152 2.79 7.63 29.36
C PRO A 152 2.62 7.08 27.93
N VAL A 153 2.34 5.77 27.80
CA VAL A 153 1.90 5.18 26.53
C VAL A 153 0.41 5.39 26.31
N THR A 154 0.02 5.69 25.08
CA THR A 154 -1.38 5.90 24.73
C THR A 154 -2.11 4.57 24.54
N VAL A 155 -3.16 4.34 25.32
CA VAL A 155 -4.08 3.21 25.16
C VAL A 155 -5.42 3.76 24.66
N THR A 156 -5.82 3.40 23.45
CA THR A 156 -7.06 3.87 22.83
C THR A 156 -8.30 3.28 23.53
N ASP A 157 -8.29 1.97 23.77
CA ASP A 157 -9.35 1.25 24.51
C ASP A 157 -8.75 -0.03 25.12
N LYS A 158 -9.04 -0.27 26.39
CA LYS A 158 -8.51 -1.45 27.13
C LYS A 158 -9.01 -2.80 26.60
N ARG A 159 -10.10 -2.81 25.84
CA ARG A 159 -10.71 -4.02 25.25
C ARG A 159 -10.10 -4.40 23.93
N VAL A 160 -9.34 -3.51 23.28
CA VAL A 160 -8.76 -3.77 21.96
C VAL A 160 -7.66 -4.81 22.08
N ILE A 161 -7.83 -5.91 21.34
CA ILE A 161 -6.83 -6.94 21.14
C ILE A 161 -6.22 -6.72 19.75
N LEU A 162 -4.89 -6.60 19.68
CA LEU A 162 -4.16 -6.43 18.44
C LEU A 162 -3.36 -7.69 18.13
N SER A 163 -3.71 -8.36 17.03
CA SER A 163 -2.88 -9.43 16.48
C SER A 163 -1.75 -8.84 15.65
N LEU A 164 -0.55 -9.32 15.88
CA LEU A 164 0.66 -8.93 15.14
C LEU A 164 1.21 -10.14 14.41
N ILE A 165 1.65 -9.94 13.17
CA ILE A 165 2.42 -10.93 12.44
C ILE A 165 3.87 -10.50 12.35
N HIS A 166 4.76 -11.48 12.49
CA HIS A 166 6.19 -11.32 12.20
C HIS A 166 6.43 -11.81 10.78
N ILE A 167 6.99 -10.93 9.95
CA ILE A 167 7.51 -11.33 8.65
C ILE A 167 8.97 -11.65 8.90
N SER A 168 9.32 -12.93 8.88
CA SER A 168 10.73 -13.35 8.86
C SER A 168 11.32 -13.01 7.49
N GLU A 169 12.49 -12.41 7.51
CA GLU A 169 13.32 -12.24 6.33
C GLU A 169 13.76 -13.61 5.78
#